data_d043569e64dd7e3ceb2266600b94ccfc
#
_entry.id   d043569e64dd7e3ceb2266600b94ccfc
#
_cell.length_a   1.000
_cell.length_b   1.000
_cell.length_c   1.000
_cell.angle_alpha   90.00
_cell.angle_beta   90.00
_cell.angle_gamma   90.00
#
_symmetry.space_group_name_H-M   'P 1'
#
loop_
_entity.id
_entity.type
_entity.pdbx_description
1 polymer ?
#
loop_
_entity_poly.entity_id
_entity_poly.type
_entity_poly.pdbx_seq_one_letter_code
_entity_poly.pdbx_strand_id
1 'polypeptide(L)'
;MGIVLMSLLALLSPAHAEVRQTSVWWLPRNVNMFGHEIDFIFYLILWLTGVTAVAVFSVMIYFLVKYRARPGVPAIHSHGNNTLEVIWTTIPVFIFLALAIYGNEQWTQMRLRTPPADALPVAVVGEQFGWNVRYPGPDGKLAKMVASKVGKDNPF
;
A
#
# COMPACT_ATOMS: atom_id res chain seq x y z
N MET A 1 -45.95 23.85 -7.13
CA MET A 1 -44.76 24.73 -7.07
C MET A 1 -43.63 24.19 -6.20
N GLY A 2 -43.91 23.42 -5.12
CA GLY A 2 -42.88 22.85 -4.26
C GLY A 2 -42.03 21.72 -4.88
N ILE A 3 -42.60 20.88 -5.73
CA ILE A 3 -41.89 19.71 -6.33
C ILE A 3 -40.85 20.16 -7.36
N VAL A 4 -41.14 21.24 -8.12
CA VAL A 4 -40.20 21.80 -9.13
C VAL A 4 -39.03 22.47 -8.44
N LEU A 5 -39.23 23.09 -7.28
CA LEU A 5 -38.15 23.71 -6.49
C LEU A 5 -37.19 22.66 -5.87
N MET A 6 -37.74 21.52 -5.40
CA MET A 6 -36.92 20.44 -4.88
C MET A 6 -36.09 19.74 -5.96
N SER A 7 -36.61 19.57 -7.17
CA SER A 7 -35.84 19.02 -8.28
C SER A 7 -34.74 19.96 -8.78
N LEU A 8 -34.95 21.28 -8.71
CA LEU A 8 -33.94 22.26 -9.05
C LEU A 8 -32.82 22.35 -8.02
N LEU A 9 -33.14 22.19 -6.72
CA LEU A 9 -32.17 22.09 -5.63
C LEU A 9 -31.33 20.83 -5.71
N ALA A 10 -31.90 19.72 -6.18
CA ALA A 10 -31.16 18.47 -6.40
C ALA A 10 -30.13 18.58 -7.55
N LEU A 11 -30.39 19.45 -8.55
CA LEU A 11 -29.47 19.75 -9.66
C LEU A 11 -28.34 20.71 -9.25
N LEU A 12 -28.53 21.48 -8.19
CA LEU A 12 -27.54 22.39 -7.60
C LEU A 12 -26.71 21.77 -6.48
N SER A 13 -27.02 20.53 -6.08
CA SER A 13 -26.12 19.78 -5.22
C SER A 13 -24.79 19.61 -5.97
N PRO A 14 -23.67 20.16 -5.43
CA PRO A 14 -22.37 19.81 -5.99
C PRO A 14 -22.33 18.30 -6.02
N ALA A 15 -22.03 17.72 -7.17
CA ALA A 15 -21.71 16.32 -7.29
C ALA A 15 -20.47 16.10 -6.41
N HIS A 16 -20.72 15.95 -5.10
CA HIS A 16 -19.74 15.32 -4.26
C HIS A 16 -19.59 13.94 -4.90
N ALA A 17 -18.49 13.79 -5.65
CA ALA A 17 -18.04 12.46 -5.99
C ALA A 17 -18.02 11.72 -4.64
N GLU A 18 -19.05 10.92 -4.41
CA GLU A 18 -19.05 9.99 -3.29
C GLU A 18 -17.80 9.18 -3.48
N VAL A 19 -16.74 9.59 -2.78
CA VAL A 19 -15.63 8.71 -2.50
C VAL A 19 -16.27 7.63 -1.66
N ARG A 20 -16.86 6.65 -2.33
CA ARG A 20 -17.39 5.46 -1.73
C ARG A 20 -16.21 4.86 -0.98
N GLN A 21 -16.13 5.15 0.31
CA GLN A 21 -15.15 4.55 1.19
C GLN A 21 -15.43 3.04 1.17
N THR A 22 -14.73 2.38 0.26
CA THR A 22 -14.67 0.93 0.27
C THR A 22 -14.04 0.56 1.61
N SER A 23 -14.83 -0.03 2.47
CA SER A 23 -14.55 -0.56 3.81
C SER A 23 -13.28 -0.04 4.48
N VAL A 24 -13.42 0.57 5.65
CA VAL A 24 -12.32 1.04 6.53
C VAL A 24 -11.26 -0.05 6.82
N TRP A 25 -11.58 -1.31 6.55
CA TRP A 25 -10.79 -2.51 6.86
C TRP A 25 -10.03 -3.10 5.67
N TRP A 26 -10.15 -2.51 4.47
CA TRP A 26 -9.50 -3.05 3.29
C TRP A 26 -8.87 -1.93 2.44
N LEU A 27 -8.01 -2.30 1.52
CA LEU A 27 -7.34 -1.35 0.64
C LEU A 27 -8.35 -0.44 -0.07
N PRO A 28 -8.08 0.86 -0.15
CA PRO A 28 -8.92 1.79 -0.90
C PRO A 28 -8.89 1.44 -2.40
N ARG A 29 -9.85 1.99 -3.15
CA ARG A 29 -9.86 1.82 -4.61
C ARG A 29 -8.57 2.38 -5.20
N ASN A 30 -7.93 1.55 -6.00
CA ASN A 30 -6.73 1.94 -6.71
C ASN A 30 -7.05 3.01 -7.78
N VAL A 31 -6.42 4.17 -7.64
CA VAL A 31 -6.50 5.30 -8.59
C VAL A 31 -5.12 5.69 -9.13
N ASN A 32 -4.07 4.95 -8.75
CA ASN A 32 -2.71 5.21 -9.16
C ASN A 32 -2.34 4.36 -10.39
N MET A 33 -1.55 4.91 -11.31
CA MET A 33 -1.05 4.20 -12.49
C MET A 33 -0.23 2.95 -12.13
N PHE A 34 0.52 2.99 -11.03
CA PHE A 34 1.30 1.85 -10.51
C PHE A 34 0.60 1.07 -9.41
N GLY A 35 -0.63 1.41 -9.11
CA GLY A 35 -1.32 0.84 -7.97
C GLY A 35 -1.60 -0.66 -8.12
N HIS A 36 -1.78 -1.17 -9.34
CA HIS A 36 -1.96 -2.60 -9.58
C HIS A 36 -0.73 -3.41 -9.13
N GLU A 37 0.45 -2.93 -9.42
CA GLU A 37 1.71 -3.57 -9.03
C GLU A 37 1.91 -3.55 -7.50
N ILE A 38 1.56 -2.43 -6.88
CA ILE A 38 1.62 -2.28 -5.42
C ILE A 38 0.62 -3.23 -4.75
N ASP A 39 -0.61 -3.29 -5.24
CA ASP A 39 -1.64 -4.18 -4.73
C ASP A 39 -1.22 -5.65 -4.91
N PHE A 40 -0.62 -6.00 -6.04
CA PHE A 40 -0.11 -7.35 -6.27
C PHE A 40 0.94 -7.76 -5.23
N ILE A 41 1.93 -6.91 -4.96
CA ILE A 41 2.95 -7.17 -3.94
C ILE A 41 2.29 -7.33 -2.57
N PHE A 42 1.34 -6.46 -2.24
CA PHE A 42 0.62 -6.53 -0.98
C PHE A 42 -0.12 -7.87 -0.82
N TYR A 43 -0.89 -8.28 -1.81
CA TYR A 43 -1.60 -9.56 -1.76
C TYR A 43 -0.67 -10.76 -1.76
N LEU A 44 0.42 -10.70 -2.50
CA LEU A 44 1.43 -11.76 -2.51
C LEU A 44 2.03 -11.97 -1.11
N ILE A 45 2.43 -10.88 -0.45
CA ILE A 45 2.96 -10.94 0.93
C ILE A 45 1.88 -11.40 1.90
N LEU A 46 0.66 -10.90 1.78
CA LEU A 46 -0.46 -11.28 2.63
C LEU A 46 -0.75 -12.78 2.53
N TRP A 47 -0.83 -13.32 1.32
CA TRP A 47 -1.05 -14.75 1.09
C TRP A 47 0.10 -15.59 1.63
N LEU A 48 1.34 -15.20 1.33
CA LEU A 48 2.52 -15.92 1.81
C LEU A 48 2.56 -15.98 3.34
N THR A 49 2.32 -14.84 3.98
CA THR A 49 2.27 -14.74 5.45
C THR A 49 1.10 -15.54 6.02
N GLY A 50 -0.07 -15.46 5.41
CA GLY A 50 -1.26 -16.18 5.83
C GLY A 50 -1.08 -17.69 5.73
N VAL A 51 -0.56 -18.20 4.62
CA VAL A 51 -0.27 -19.64 4.44
C VAL A 51 0.75 -20.12 5.45
N THR A 52 1.83 -19.35 5.66
CA THR A 52 2.86 -19.69 6.65
C THR A 52 2.27 -19.72 8.07
N ALA A 53 1.46 -18.74 8.44
CA ALA A 53 0.80 -18.69 9.75
C ALA A 53 -0.10 -19.91 9.94
N VAL A 54 -0.96 -20.23 8.98
CA VAL A 54 -1.83 -21.40 9.04
C VAL A 54 -1.03 -22.70 9.17
N ALA A 55 0.04 -22.86 8.40
CA ALA A 55 0.91 -24.03 8.48
C ALA A 55 1.55 -24.17 9.87
N VAL A 56 2.15 -23.11 10.39
CA VAL A 56 2.82 -23.11 11.70
C VAL A 56 1.81 -23.41 12.82
N PHE A 57 0.67 -22.72 12.84
CA PHE A 57 -0.36 -22.97 13.86
C PHE A 57 -0.92 -24.38 13.78
N SER A 58 -1.13 -24.92 12.58
CA SER A 58 -1.61 -26.29 12.40
C SER A 58 -0.63 -27.32 12.94
N VAL A 59 0.66 -27.18 12.63
CA VAL A 59 1.71 -28.07 13.16
C VAL A 59 1.83 -27.93 14.68
N MET A 60 1.75 -26.70 15.20
CA MET A 60 1.79 -26.46 16.64
C MET A 60 0.61 -27.13 17.35
N ILE A 61 -0.61 -26.96 16.87
CA ILE A 61 -1.82 -27.60 17.43
C ILE A 61 -1.69 -29.13 17.35
N TYR A 62 -1.24 -29.64 16.20
CA TYR A 62 -0.99 -31.07 16.05
C TYR A 62 -0.04 -31.61 17.10
N PHE A 63 1.06 -30.92 17.37
CA PHE A 63 2.02 -31.34 18.37
C PHE A 63 1.47 -31.24 19.80
N LEU A 64 0.72 -30.20 20.11
CA LEU A 64 0.06 -30.04 21.41
C LEU A 64 -0.93 -31.20 21.71
N VAL A 65 -1.67 -31.62 20.69
CA VAL A 65 -2.61 -32.74 20.86
C VAL A 65 -1.90 -34.08 20.91
N LYS A 66 -0.97 -34.31 19.98
CA LYS A 66 -0.27 -35.61 19.85
C LYS A 66 0.68 -35.89 21.00
N TYR A 67 1.45 -34.92 21.43
CA TYR A 67 2.49 -35.07 22.46
C TYR A 67 2.06 -34.54 23.83
N ARG A 68 0.75 -34.41 24.04
CA ARG A 68 0.21 -34.04 25.36
C ARG A 68 0.71 -34.99 26.43
N ALA A 69 1.15 -34.46 27.59
CA ALA A 69 1.58 -35.24 28.74
C ALA A 69 0.50 -36.26 29.16
N ARG A 70 0.91 -37.49 29.37
CA ARG A 70 0.05 -38.58 29.86
C ARG A 70 0.68 -39.20 31.11
N PRO A 71 -0.10 -39.48 32.17
CA PRO A 71 0.43 -40.13 33.36
C PRO A 71 1.09 -41.48 33.02
N GLY A 72 2.28 -41.70 33.53
CA GLY A 72 3.03 -42.97 33.33
C GLY A 72 3.80 -43.12 32.02
N VAL A 73 3.73 -42.12 31.12
CA VAL A 73 4.49 -42.12 29.84
C VAL A 73 5.70 -41.20 29.97
N PRO A 74 6.93 -41.72 29.94
CA PRO A 74 8.14 -40.88 29.98
C PRO A 74 8.28 -40.08 28.68
N ALA A 75 8.83 -38.87 28.80
CA ALA A 75 9.14 -38.05 27.64
C ALA A 75 10.31 -38.65 26.85
N ILE A 76 10.16 -38.71 25.53
CA ILE A 76 11.22 -39.14 24.61
C ILE A 76 12.05 -37.91 24.27
N HIS A 77 13.36 -37.97 24.56
CA HIS A 77 14.26 -36.90 24.15
C HIS A 77 14.53 -37.01 22.66
N SER A 78 14.29 -35.93 21.94
CA SER A 78 14.57 -35.83 20.50
C SER A 78 15.70 -34.84 20.26
N HIS A 79 16.68 -35.25 19.46
CA HIS A 79 17.72 -34.34 18.96
C HIS A 79 17.22 -33.57 17.75
N GLY A 80 17.83 -32.42 17.49
CA GLY A 80 17.50 -31.60 16.31
C GLY A 80 17.72 -32.38 15.00
N ASN A 81 16.99 -31.95 13.95
CA ASN A 81 17.12 -32.51 12.61
C ASN A 81 17.75 -31.45 11.69
N ASN A 82 19.04 -31.61 11.39
CA ASN A 82 19.82 -30.70 10.57
C ASN A 82 19.22 -30.53 9.15
N THR A 83 18.63 -31.58 8.58
CA THR A 83 18.00 -31.50 7.25
C THR A 83 16.76 -30.61 7.27
N LEU A 84 15.92 -30.73 8.30
CA LEU A 84 14.77 -29.82 8.46
C LEU A 84 15.23 -28.39 8.69
N GLU A 85 16.30 -28.20 9.47
CA GLU A 85 16.87 -26.88 9.73
C GLU A 85 17.31 -26.19 8.43
N VAL A 86 18.05 -26.89 7.59
CA VAL A 86 18.46 -26.36 6.27
C VAL A 86 17.25 -26.03 5.40
N ILE A 87 16.21 -26.86 5.37
CA ILE A 87 15.02 -26.64 4.55
C ILE A 87 14.27 -25.38 4.99
N TRP A 88 13.92 -25.25 6.28
CA TRP A 88 13.14 -24.12 6.75
C TRP A 88 13.91 -22.80 6.78
N THR A 89 15.24 -22.84 6.75
CA THR A 89 16.07 -21.65 6.62
C THR A 89 16.21 -21.24 5.14
N THR A 90 16.48 -22.21 4.26
CA THR A 90 16.79 -21.96 2.86
C THR A 90 15.56 -21.48 2.07
N ILE A 91 14.39 -22.08 2.28
CA ILE A 91 13.17 -21.70 1.57
C ILE A 91 12.80 -20.22 1.79
N PRO A 92 12.70 -19.70 3.04
CA PRO A 92 12.43 -18.29 3.27
C PRO A 92 13.48 -17.35 2.69
N VAL A 93 14.77 -17.72 2.73
CA VAL A 93 15.84 -16.91 2.15
C VAL A 93 15.61 -16.68 0.66
N PHE A 94 15.29 -17.72 -0.11
CA PHE A 94 15.00 -17.59 -1.53
C PHE A 94 13.72 -16.78 -1.80
N ILE A 95 12.69 -16.95 -0.96
CA ILE A 95 11.45 -16.16 -1.07
C ILE A 95 11.74 -14.68 -0.85
N PHE A 96 12.48 -14.32 0.20
CA PHE A 96 12.83 -12.92 0.48
C PHE A 96 13.72 -12.33 -0.61
N LEU A 97 14.68 -13.11 -1.14
CA LEU A 97 15.50 -12.65 -2.25
C LEU A 97 14.66 -12.35 -3.50
N ALA A 98 13.74 -13.23 -3.85
CA ALA A 98 12.83 -13.01 -4.98
C ALA A 98 11.95 -11.78 -4.78
N LEU A 99 11.37 -11.61 -3.58
CA LEU A 99 10.57 -10.42 -3.23
C LEU A 99 11.41 -9.13 -3.28
N ALA A 100 12.66 -9.18 -2.82
CA ALA A 100 13.55 -8.01 -2.85
C ALA A 100 13.89 -7.59 -4.29
N ILE A 101 14.19 -8.55 -5.16
CA ILE A 101 14.48 -8.29 -6.58
C ILE A 101 13.23 -7.71 -7.26
N TYR A 102 12.08 -8.34 -7.09
CA TYR A 102 10.82 -7.88 -7.69
C TYR A 102 10.42 -6.49 -7.17
N GLY A 103 10.48 -6.26 -5.87
CA GLY A 103 10.17 -4.96 -5.27
C GLY A 103 11.13 -3.85 -5.70
N ASN A 104 12.43 -4.16 -5.87
CA ASN A 104 13.40 -3.21 -6.38
C ASN A 104 13.10 -2.81 -7.84
N GLU A 105 12.65 -3.74 -8.67
CA GLU A 105 12.25 -3.43 -10.04
C GLU A 105 11.05 -2.48 -10.07
N GLN A 106 10.01 -2.76 -9.28
CA GLN A 106 8.83 -1.90 -9.17
C GLN A 106 9.20 -0.50 -8.65
N TRP A 107 10.06 -0.45 -7.62
CA TRP A 107 10.53 0.82 -7.08
C TRP A 107 11.29 1.65 -8.12
N THR A 108 12.15 1.00 -8.89
CA THR A 108 12.92 1.63 -9.98
C THR A 108 11.99 2.20 -11.04
N GLN A 109 10.96 1.46 -11.43
CA GLN A 109 9.98 1.92 -12.40
C GLN A 109 9.20 3.15 -11.91
N MET A 110 8.85 3.20 -10.62
CA MET A 110 8.09 4.32 -10.05
C MET A 110 8.94 5.57 -9.81
N ARG A 111 10.22 5.42 -9.48
CA ARG A 111 11.06 6.52 -9.00
C ARG A 111 12.10 7.02 -9.99
N LEU A 112 12.62 6.13 -10.82
CA LEU A 112 13.75 6.44 -11.72
C LEU A 112 13.34 6.53 -13.19
N ARG A 113 12.12 6.16 -13.55
CA ARG A 113 11.61 6.37 -14.90
C ARG A 113 11.40 7.85 -15.19
N THR A 114 11.84 8.27 -16.36
CA THR A 114 11.51 9.61 -16.86
C THR A 114 10.00 9.74 -17.01
N PRO A 115 9.38 10.79 -16.45
CA PRO A 115 7.95 11.03 -16.63
C PRO A 115 7.56 11.09 -18.11
N PRO A 116 6.37 10.65 -18.51
CA PRO A 116 5.88 10.86 -19.86
C PRO A 116 5.86 12.35 -20.22
N ALA A 117 5.99 12.66 -21.51
CA ALA A 117 6.09 14.03 -21.99
C ALA A 117 4.82 14.88 -21.69
N ASP A 118 3.69 14.23 -21.49
CA ASP A 118 2.40 14.82 -21.14
C ASP A 118 2.15 14.86 -19.63
N ALA A 119 3.11 14.45 -18.80
CA ALA A 119 2.99 14.49 -17.36
C ALA A 119 2.85 15.95 -16.86
N LEU A 120 1.85 16.20 -16.03
CA LEU A 120 1.64 17.48 -15.39
C LEU A 120 2.68 17.69 -14.26
N PRO A 121 3.63 18.63 -14.38
CA PRO A 121 4.56 18.93 -13.31
C PRO A 121 3.84 19.66 -12.17
N VAL A 122 3.92 19.14 -10.96
CA VAL A 122 3.35 19.77 -9.77
C VAL A 122 4.46 19.99 -8.74
N ALA A 123 4.63 21.22 -8.30
CA ALA A 123 5.55 21.53 -7.21
C ALA A 123 4.81 21.56 -5.88
N VAL A 124 5.29 20.77 -4.93
CA VAL A 124 4.76 20.72 -3.57
C VAL A 124 5.86 21.18 -2.61
N VAL A 125 5.60 22.26 -1.88
CA VAL A 125 6.52 22.81 -0.90
C VAL A 125 5.88 22.72 0.48
N GLY A 126 6.53 21.98 1.39
CA GLY A 126 6.14 21.93 2.80
C GLY A 126 6.78 23.06 3.56
N GLU A 127 5.96 23.83 4.24
CA GLU A 127 6.39 24.87 5.17
C GLU A 127 5.86 24.55 6.57
N GLN A 128 6.43 25.19 7.60
CA GLN A 128 5.94 25.01 8.96
C GLN A 128 4.47 25.49 9.02
N PHE A 129 3.58 24.55 9.34
CA PHE A 129 2.14 24.64 9.44
C PHE A 129 1.35 24.69 8.13
N GLY A 130 1.97 24.42 6.95
CA GLY A 130 1.24 24.43 5.69
C GLY A 130 1.92 23.69 4.55
N TRP A 131 1.13 23.41 3.52
CA TRP A 131 1.59 22.84 2.25
C TRP A 131 1.17 23.73 1.11
N ASN A 132 2.13 24.18 0.31
CA ASN A 132 1.88 24.97 -0.89
C ASN A 132 1.99 24.06 -2.11
N VAL A 133 0.90 23.97 -2.88
CA VAL A 133 0.86 23.17 -4.11
C VAL A 133 0.75 24.14 -5.30
N ARG A 134 1.68 24.01 -6.25
CA ARG A 134 1.68 24.84 -7.45
C ARG A 134 1.56 23.98 -8.69
N TYR A 135 0.70 24.42 -9.58
CA TYR A 135 0.51 23.88 -10.91
C TYR A 135 1.20 24.76 -11.97
N PRO A 136 1.57 24.22 -13.12
CA PRO A 136 2.10 25.01 -14.22
C PRO A 136 1.04 25.96 -14.76
N GLY A 137 1.49 27.11 -15.27
CA GLY A 137 0.66 28.05 -15.98
C GLY A 137 0.22 27.52 -17.36
N PRO A 138 -0.47 28.37 -18.16
CA PRO A 138 -0.87 28.01 -19.53
C PRO A 138 0.30 27.71 -20.47
N ASP A 139 1.52 28.15 -20.11
CA ASP A 139 2.78 27.88 -20.80
C ASP A 139 3.40 26.52 -20.44
N GLY A 140 2.77 25.75 -19.57
CA GLY A 140 3.24 24.44 -19.09
C GLY A 140 4.48 24.51 -18.20
N LYS A 141 4.91 25.69 -17.75
CA LYS A 141 6.10 25.89 -16.94
C LYS A 141 5.74 26.26 -15.50
N LEU A 142 6.46 25.68 -14.55
CA LEU A 142 6.40 26.09 -13.15
C LEU A 142 7.18 27.40 -12.97
N ALA A 143 6.46 28.51 -12.78
CA ALA A 143 7.06 29.79 -12.51
C ALA A 143 7.79 29.79 -11.15
N LYS A 144 8.84 30.60 -11.01
CA LYS A 144 9.50 30.82 -9.72
C LYS A 144 8.54 31.63 -8.82
N MET A 145 8.39 31.17 -7.58
CA MET A 145 7.66 31.95 -6.58
C MET A 145 8.44 33.22 -6.24
N VAL A 146 7.81 34.37 -6.41
CA VAL A 146 8.34 35.65 -5.97
C VAL A 146 7.55 36.05 -4.73
N ALA A 147 8.15 35.87 -3.56
CA ALA A 147 7.47 36.10 -2.27
C ALA A 147 6.83 37.49 -2.15
N SER A 148 7.44 38.52 -2.78
CA SER A 148 6.91 39.88 -2.80
C SER A 148 5.62 40.08 -3.61
N LYS A 149 5.28 39.09 -4.46
CA LYS A 149 4.07 39.13 -5.31
C LYS A 149 2.96 38.20 -4.81
N VAL A 150 3.24 37.46 -3.76
CA VAL A 150 2.24 36.59 -3.12
C VAL A 150 1.27 37.45 -2.34
N GLY A 151 0.00 37.39 -2.67
CA GLY A 151 -1.07 38.14 -2.03
C GLY A 151 -2.39 37.43 -2.11
N LYS A 152 -3.43 38.06 -1.57
CA LYS A 152 -4.77 37.48 -1.48
C LYS A 152 -5.36 37.16 -2.86
N ASP A 153 -5.02 37.96 -3.87
CA ASP A 153 -5.53 37.83 -5.25
C ASP A 153 -4.55 37.07 -6.17
N ASN A 154 -3.32 36.84 -5.72
CA ASN A 154 -2.30 36.05 -6.40
C ASN A 154 -1.48 35.29 -5.35
N PRO A 155 -1.94 34.11 -4.94
CA PRO A 155 -1.28 33.33 -3.89
C PRO A 155 0.06 32.71 -4.32
N PHE A 156 0.44 32.77 -5.63
CA PHE A 156 1.63 32.10 -6.17
C PHE A 156 2.39 32.96 -7.19
#